data_587b575936c249d283905b1eaabe879d
#
_entry.id   587b575936c249d283905b1eaabe879d
#
_cell.length_a   1.000
_cell.length_b   1.000
_cell.length_c   1.000
_cell.angle_alpha   90.00
_cell.angle_beta   90.00
_cell.angle_gamma   90.00
#
_symmetry.space_group_name_H-M   'P 1'
#
loop_
_entity.id
_entity.type
_entity.pdbx_description
1 polymer ?
#
loop_
_entity_poly.entity_id
_entity_poly.type
_entity_poly.pdbx_seq_one_letter_code
_entity_poly.pdbx_strand_id
1 'polypeptide(L)'
;GIRCPFHDWLYDTGGNCLEQPAEPEGSTYFSQIQQTAYSCVERNGIVFAFMGDGPPPALDQMDCFEAPEEYTFAFKGHLECNWLQALEIGIDPAHASFLHRYSQAGDPGHTYGQQFRDTAGEDAIPMTTLLREHPRPQIEVDKTEYGLRLTAVRDLGDGRKHVRVTNQLFPQAICIPMSSEMTITQWHVPVDDKNCYWYALFTSFKTPTDKNKMRSQRLDLYELPHYRSRQNKRNNYGYDPEEQRTRTYTGMGNDINVHDQWAVESMGAIQDRTREHLGRTDAGVREYRKLLLHAIGDLAAGRPPAHATQIIGRFGPEAVDVICTETRGQDHWRELDRKRRVKSPWNAILAGSATCAKTGTDHGSD
;
A
#
# COMPACT_ATOMS: atom_id res chain seq x y z
N GLY A 1 18.52 -13.59 20.85
CA GLY A 1 17.92 -12.86 21.95
C GLY A 1 18.25 -11.38 21.93
N ILE A 2 17.61 -10.60 22.79
CA ILE A 2 17.81 -9.15 22.93
C ILE A 2 18.44 -8.88 24.30
N ARG A 3 19.53 -8.09 24.33
CA ARG A 3 20.13 -7.62 25.57
C ARG A 3 19.64 -6.21 25.92
N CYS A 4 19.21 -6.05 27.17
CA CYS A 4 18.85 -4.74 27.70
C CYS A 4 20.13 -3.94 28.03
N PRO A 5 20.32 -2.74 27.48
CA PRO A 5 21.56 -1.96 27.70
C PRO A 5 21.68 -1.38 29.12
N PHE A 6 20.65 -1.54 29.97
CA PHE A 6 20.66 -0.98 31.30
C PHE A 6 21.45 -1.86 32.32
N HIS A 7 21.13 -3.19 32.35
CA HIS A 7 21.83 -4.14 33.24
C HIS A 7 22.24 -5.43 32.53
N ASP A 8 22.31 -5.42 31.18
CA ASP A 8 22.70 -6.55 30.33
C ASP A 8 21.82 -7.80 30.45
N TRP A 9 20.57 -7.67 30.88
CA TRP A 9 19.65 -8.79 30.92
C TRP A 9 19.39 -9.31 29.50
N LEU A 10 19.51 -10.62 29.31
CA LEU A 10 19.29 -11.28 28.05
C LEU A 10 17.89 -11.90 28.00
N TYR A 11 17.15 -11.62 26.95
CA TYR A 11 15.84 -12.22 26.68
C TYR A 11 15.85 -13.04 25.40
N ASP A 12 15.12 -14.17 25.41
CA ASP A 12 14.82 -14.92 24.18
C ASP A 12 13.67 -14.28 23.38
N THR A 13 13.33 -14.89 22.25
CA THR A 13 12.23 -14.42 21.38
C THR A 13 10.84 -14.70 21.97
N GLY A 14 10.74 -15.55 22.98
CA GLY A 14 9.51 -15.80 23.74
C GLY A 14 9.33 -14.86 24.94
N GLY A 15 10.30 -13.95 25.17
CA GLY A 15 10.30 -13.00 26.28
C GLY A 15 10.83 -13.56 27.59
N ASN A 16 11.35 -14.79 27.63
CA ASN A 16 11.94 -15.34 28.84
C ASN A 16 13.28 -14.68 29.10
N CYS A 17 13.54 -14.27 30.36
CA CYS A 17 14.86 -13.81 30.76
C CYS A 17 15.79 -15.02 30.91
N LEU A 18 16.93 -14.97 30.23
CA LEU A 18 17.93 -16.05 30.19
C LEU A 18 19.14 -15.75 31.08
N GLU A 19 19.53 -14.48 31.21
CA GLU A 19 20.70 -14.06 31.95
C GLU A 19 20.46 -12.74 32.69
N GLN A 20 21.03 -12.62 33.87
CA GLN A 20 21.07 -11.40 34.66
C GLN A 20 22.49 -11.24 35.26
N PRO A 21 23.48 -10.69 34.49
CA PRO A 21 24.89 -10.72 34.86
C PRO A 21 25.25 -9.99 36.16
N ALA A 22 24.43 -9.02 36.58
CA ALA A 22 24.64 -8.25 37.80
C ALA A 22 24.09 -8.92 39.07
N GLU A 23 23.33 -10.01 38.91
CA GLU A 23 22.83 -10.76 40.06
C GLU A 23 23.93 -11.63 40.68
N PRO A 24 23.83 -11.96 41.97
CA PRO A 24 24.79 -12.84 42.67
C PRO A 24 24.95 -14.19 41.96
N GLU A 25 26.15 -14.76 42.08
CA GLU A 25 26.45 -16.08 41.51
C GLU A 25 25.45 -17.13 42.05
N GLY A 26 24.86 -17.92 41.15
CA GLY A 26 23.85 -18.92 41.50
C GLY A 26 22.44 -18.37 41.62
N SER A 27 22.22 -17.08 41.38
CA SER A 27 20.87 -16.52 41.34
C SER A 27 20.03 -17.19 40.24
N THR A 28 18.79 -17.55 40.58
CA THR A 28 17.80 -18.07 39.61
C THR A 28 16.67 -17.07 39.37
N TYR A 29 16.86 -15.80 39.75
CA TYR A 29 15.83 -14.78 39.65
C TYR A 29 15.33 -14.58 38.22
N PHE A 30 16.24 -14.71 37.20
CA PHE A 30 15.88 -14.63 35.80
C PHE A 30 14.72 -15.56 35.41
N SER A 31 14.59 -16.74 36.03
CA SER A 31 13.54 -17.71 35.70
C SER A 31 12.11 -17.25 36.10
N GLN A 32 12.02 -16.18 36.89
CA GLN A 32 10.76 -15.55 37.28
C GLN A 32 10.38 -14.35 36.45
N ILE A 33 11.26 -13.95 35.52
CA ILE A 33 11.11 -12.73 34.72
C ILE A 33 10.72 -13.12 33.31
N GLN A 34 9.59 -12.57 32.83
CA GLN A 34 9.13 -12.70 31.46
C GLN A 34 8.67 -11.36 30.95
N GLN A 35 9.11 -11.00 29.76
CA GLN A 35 8.63 -9.85 29.01
C GLN A 35 7.53 -10.28 28.03
N THR A 36 6.60 -9.37 27.75
CA THR A 36 5.62 -9.60 26.71
C THR A 36 6.34 -9.76 25.35
N ALA A 37 6.04 -10.85 24.65
CA ALA A 37 6.56 -11.13 23.32
C ALA A 37 5.41 -11.30 22.34
N TYR A 38 5.63 -10.84 21.11
CA TYR A 38 4.65 -10.90 20.04
C TYR A 38 5.15 -11.77 18.91
N SER A 39 4.28 -12.59 18.36
CA SER A 39 4.57 -13.37 17.16
C SER A 39 4.81 -12.41 15.97
N CYS A 40 5.95 -12.55 15.33
CA CYS A 40 6.33 -11.71 14.21
C CYS A 40 6.56 -12.55 12.95
N VAL A 41 6.23 -11.99 11.79
CA VAL A 41 6.56 -12.54 10.48
C VAL A 41 7.13 -11.45 9.59
N GLU A 42 8.19 -11.75 8.86
CA GLU A 42 8.73 -10.87 7.83
C GLU A 42 8.15 -11.28 6.48
N ARG A 43 7.73 -10.30 5.68
CA ARG A 43 7.34 -10.47 4.27
C ARG A 43 7.86 -9.30 3.46
N ASN A 44 8.74 -9.63 2.52
CA ASN A 44 9.24 -8.70 1.51
C ASN A 44 9.76 -7.37 2.08
N GLY A 45 10.48 -7.44 3.23
CA GLY A 45 11.12 -6.28 3.87
C GLY A 45 10.23 -5.53 4.87
N ILE A 46 9.03 -6.04 5.19
CA ILE A 46 8.17 -5.50 6.25
C ILE A 46 7.99 -6.57 7.34
N VAL A 47 8.16 -6.17 8.59
CA VAL A 47 7.88 -7.02 9.76
C VAL A 47 6.47 -6.73 10.26
N PHE A 48 5.66 -7.77 10.35
CA PHE A 48 4.31 -7.76 10.90
C PHE A 48 4.33 -8.42 12.27
N ALA A 49 3.80 -7.73 13.28
CA ALA A 49 3.66 -8.25 14.63
C ALA A 49 2.18 -8.45 14.96
N PHE A 50 1.83 -9.64 15.43
CA PHE A 50 0.48 -9.92 15.91
C PHE A 50 0.36 -9.50 17.39
N MET A 51 -0.47 -8.48 17.64
CA MET A 51 -0.64 -7.86 18.96
C MET A 51 -1.88 -8.40 19.72
N GLY A 52 -2.55 -9.43 19.19
CA GLY A 52 -3.73 -10.04 19.82
C GLY A 52 -3.38 -11.20 20.74
N ASP A 53 -4.39 -11.70 21.43
CA ASP A 53 -4.28 -12.87 22.29
C ASP A 53 -4.32 -14.18 21.48
N GLY A 54 -3.59 -15.20 21.95
CA GLY A 54 -3.58 -16.53 21.35
C GLY A 54 -2.66 -16.68 20.13
N PRO A 55 -2.85 -17.74 19.34
CA PRO A 55 -2.01 -17.97 18.16
C PRO A 55 -2.30 -16.94 17.05
N PRO A 56 -1.27 -16.44 16.33
CA PRO A 56 -1.47 -15.51 15.27
C PRO A 56 -2.28 -16.15 14.13
N PRO A 57 -3.20 -15.40 13.50
CA PRO A 57 -3.87 -15.86 12.29
C PRO A 57 -2.87 -16.02 11.13
N ALA A 58 -3.24 -16.78 10.13
CA ALA A 58 -2.47 -16.82 8.88
C ALA A 58 -2.42 -15.43 8.26
N LEU A 59 -1.25 -15.07 7.71
CA LEU A 59 -1.11 -13.84 6.93
C LEU A 59 -1.90 -13.98 5.61
N ASP A 60 -2.44 -12.86 5.13
CA ASP A 60 -3.09 -12.80 3.82
C ASP A 60 -2.19 -13.35 2.71
N GLN A 61 -2.81 -13.94 1.68
CA GLN A 61 -2.11 -14.44 0.49
C GLN A 61 -2.16 -13.42 -0.66
N MET A 62 -1.95 -12.15 -0.31
CA MET A 62 -1.90 -11.07 -1.29
C MET A 62 -0.70 -11.19 -2.23
N ASP A 63 -0.84 -10.67 -3.45
CA ASP A 63 0.26 -10.65 -4.43
C ASP A 63 1.56 -10.08 -3.86
N CYS A 64 1.49 -9.02 -3.08
CA CYS A 64 2.66 -8.39 -2.49
C CYS A 64 3.38 -9.26 -1.44
N PHE A 65 2.71 -10.28 -0.89
CA PHE A 65 3.30 -11.25 0.04
C PHE A 65 3.74 -12.54 -0.64
N GLU A 66 3.08 -12.90 -1.75
CA GLU A 66 3.37 -14.11 -2.51
C GLU A 66 4.47 -13.91 -3.56
N ALA A 67 4.62 -12.70 -4.09
CA ALA A 67 5.67 -12.40 -5.05
C ALA A 67 7.07 -12.59 -4.42
N PRO A 68 8.02 -13.22 -5.15
CA PRO A 68 9.39 -13.33 -4.68
C PRO A 68 10.04 -11.98 -4.41
N GLU A 69 11.02 -11.98 -3.52
CA GLU A 69 11.66 -10.75 -3.04
C GLU A 69 12.21 -9.87 -4.16
N GLU A 70 12.75 -10.45 -5.22
CA GLU A 70 13.29 -9.72 -6.37
C GLU A 70 12.24 -8.96 -7.18
N TYR A 71 10.94 -9.29 -7.03
CA TYR A 71 9.82 -8.59 -7.69
C TYR A 71 9.15 -7.57 -6.79
N THR A 72 9.68 -7.36 -5.59
CA THR A 72 9.09 -6.44 -4.62
C THR A 72 10.08 -5.38 -4.13
N PHE A 73 9.54 -4.25 -3.67
CA PHE A 73 10.33 -3.22 -3.00
C PHE A 73 9.51 -2.59 -1.88
N ALA A 74 10.08 -2.61 -0.67
CA ALA A 74 9.47 -2.02 0.52
C ALA A 74 10.05 -0.63 0.81
N PHE A 75 9.17 0.30 1.17
CA PHE A 75 9.55 1.62 1.67
C PHE A 75 8.48 2.15 2.62
N LYS A 76 8.80 3.20 3.39
CA LYS A 76 7.83 3.94 4.19
C LYS A 76 8.09 5.42 4.14
N GLY A 77 7.09 6.22 4.50
CA GLY A 77 7.20 7.67 4.66
C GLY A 77 6.36 8.14 5.84
N HIS A 78 6.83 9.17 6.52
CA HIS A 78 6.13 9.80 7.62
C HIS A 78 5.23 10.92 7.11
N LEU A 79 3.99 11.00 7.60
CA LEU A 79 3.04 12.06 7.35
C LEU A 79 2.65 12.75 8.67
N GLU A 80 2.61 14.08 8.66
CA GLU A 80 2.25 14.90 9.82
C GLU A 80 0.74 15.20 9.82
N CYS A 81 -0.06 14.14 9.71
CA CYS A 81 -1.52 14.19 9.76
C CYS A 81 -2.13 12.88 10.25
N ASN A 82 -3.43 12.92 10.53
CA ASN A 82 -4.20 11.74 10.92
C ASN A 82 -4.20 10.68 9.80
N TRP A 83 -4.03 9.41 10.19
CA TRP A 83 -3.96 8.28 9.27
C TRP A 83 -5.19 8.14 8.37
N LEU A 84 -6.37 8.50 8.86
CA LEU A 84 -7.62 8.38 8.10
C LEU A 84 -7.66 9.35 6.92
N GLN A 85 -7.28 10.62 7.12
CA GLN A 85 -7.20 11.58 6.01
C GLN A 85 -6.09 11.21 5.01
N ALA A 86 -4.98 10.64 5.50
CA ALA A 86 -3.92 10.12 4.65
C ALA A 86 -4.37 8.93 3.79
N LEU A 87 -5.18 8.03 4.34
CA LEU A 87 -5.73 6.89 3.58
C LEU A 87 -6.77 7.33 2.55
N GLU A 88 -7.61 8.31 2.89
CA GLU A 88 -8.74 8.74 2.06
C GLU A 88 -8.31 9.29 0.70
N ILE A 89 -7.13 9.89 0.56
CA ILE A 89 -6.64 10.33 -0.75
C ILE A 89 -6.46 9.15 -1.71
N GLY A 90 -5.98 8.01 -1.21
CA GLY A 90 -5.83 6.80 -2.04
C GLY A 90 -7.18 6.15 -2.41
N ILE A 91 -8.25 6.42 -1.65
CA ILE A 91 -9.60 5.93 -1.93
C ILE A 91 -10.30 6.79 -3.00
N ASP A 92 -9.85 8.02 -3.24
CA ASP A 92 -10.38 8.88 -4.30
C ASP A 92 -9.67 8.62 -5.64
N PRO A 93 -10.32 8.01 -6.65
CA PRO A 93 -9.68 7.81 -7.95
C PRO A 93 -9.68 9.06 -8.85
N ALA A 94 -10.33 10.15 -8.46
CA ALA A 94 -10.42 11.37 -9.25
C ALA A 94 -9.26 12.32 -9.02
N HIS A 95 -8.70 12.38 -7.80
CA HIS A 95 -7.61 13.31 -7.45
C HIS A 95 -6.41 13.22 -8.39
N ALA A 96 -6.04 11.99 -8.80
CA ALA A 96 -4.87 11.76 -9.64
C ALA A 96 -4.94 12.47 -11.01
N SER A 97 -6.15 12.76 -11.51
CA SER A 97 -6.34 13.48 -12.77
C SER A 97 -5.98 14.98 -12.68
N PHE A 98 -5.89 15.51 -11.46
CA PHE A 98 -5.58 16.90 -11.18
C PHE A 98 -4.30 17.05 -10.38
N LEU A 99 -4.24 16.46 -9.20
CA LEU A 99 -3.13 16.61 -8.27
C LEU A 99 -1.78 16.20 -8.89
N HIS A 100 -1.77 15.12 -9.70
CA HIS A 100 -0.57 14.60 -10.36
C HIS A 100 -0.44 15.01 -11.83
N ARG A 101 -1.14 16.06 -12.24
CA ARG A 101 -1.23 16.47 -13.63
C ARG A 101 0.01 17.22 -14.07
N TYR A 102 0.50 16.88 -15.28
CA TYR A 102 1.48 17.64 -16.01
C TYR A 102 0.80 18.55 -17.04
N SER A 103 1.35 19.76 -17.24
CA SER A 103 0.80 20.76 -18.16
C SER A 103 0.98 20.37 -19.60
N GLN A 104 2.03 19.61 -19.92
CA GLN A 104 2.36 19.17 -21.29
C GLN A 104 2.46 17.65 -21.40
N ALA A 105 2.33 17.12 -22.62
CA ALA A 105 2.59 15.72 -22.89
C ALA A 105 4.09 15.44 -22.80
N GLY A 106 4.44 14.37 -22.12
CA GLY A 106 5.83 13.97 -21.89
C GLY A 106 6.31 14.33 -20.51
N ASP A 107 6.84 13.32 -19.81
CA ASP A 107 7.47 13.51 -18.50
C ASP A 107 8.93 13.89 -18.73
N PRO A 108 9.39 15.08 -18.35
CA PRO A 108 10.73 15.57 -18.67
C PRO A 108 11.82 15.00 -17.76
N GLY A 109 11.79 13.75 -17.35
CA GLY A 109 12.90 13.22 -16.58
C GLY A 109 12.67 11.91 -15.84
N HIS A 110 13.76 11.27 -15.45
CA HIS A 110 13.80 10.03 -14.68
C HIS A 110 13.41 10.29 -13.22
N THR A 111 12.13 10.56 -12.96
CA THR A 111 11.62 10.75 -11.61
C THR A 111 11.10 9.45 -11.03
N TYR A 112 11.00 9.42 -9.71
CA TYR A 112 10.28 8.36 -9.03
C TYR A 112 8.84 8.28 -9.55
N GLY A 113 8.43 7.11 -9.97
CA GLY A 113 7.14 6.90 -10.59
C GLY A 113 7.14 6.98 -12.12
N GLN A 114 8.18 7.50 -12.78
CA GLN A 114 8.30 7.44 -14.25
C GLN A 114 8.29 5.99 -14.73
N GLN A 115 9.07 5.12 -14.10
CA GLN A 115 9.07 3.68 -14.38
C GLN A 115 7.69 3.02 -14.24
N PHE A 116 6.76 3.66 -13.54
CA PHE A 116 5.38 3.19 -13.37
C PHE A 116 4.41 3.89 -14.34
N ARG A 117 4.79 5.04 -14.88
CA ARG A 117 3.97 5.83 -15.80
C ARG A 117 4.18 5.43 -17.25
N ASP A 118 5.38 4.97 -17.59
CA ASP A 118 5.77 4.65 -18.96
C ASP A 118 5.43 3.21 -19.38
N THR A 119 5.13 2.32 -18.41
CA THR A 119 4.77 0.94 -18.66
C THR A 119 3.27 0.76 -18.81
N ALA A 120 2.66 1.49 -19.70
CA ALA A 120 1.37 1.07 -20.23
C ALA A 120 1.66 -0.03 -21.29
N GLY A 121 0.85 -1.09 -21.37
CA GLY A 121 1.08 -2.26 -22.25
C GLY A 121 1.26 -1.90 -23.74
N GLU A 122 1.37 -2.90 -24.61
CA GLU A 122 1.71 -2.75 -26.04
C GLU A 122 0.84 -1.76 -26.87
N ASP A 123 -0.34 -1.36 -26.35
CA ASP A 123 -1.23 -0.32 -26.93
C ASP A 123 -1.26 0.97 -26.09
N ALA A 124 -0.20 1.31 -25.47
CA ALA A 124 -0.12 2.09 -24.29
C ALA A 124 -0.11 3.60 -24.51
N ILE A 125 -1.23 4.19 -24.23
CA ILE A 125 -1.30 5.62 -23.92
C ILE A 125 -0.73 5.79 -22.49
N PRO A 126 0.28 6.65 -22.28
CA PRO A 126 0.79 6.91 -20.93
C PRO A 126 -0.33 7.31 -19.97
N MET A 127 -0.33 6.76 -18.76
CA MET A 127 -1.37 7.03 -17.75
C MET A 127 -1.52 8.53 -17.49
N THR A 128 -0.41 9.28 -17.48
CA THR A 128 -0.42 10.74 -17.32
C THR A 128 -1.20 11.44 -18.43
N THR A 129 -1.12 10.95 -19.67
CA THR A 129 -1.90 11.45 -20.82
C THR A 129 -3.38 11.12 -20.63
N LEU A 130 -3.71 9.88 -20.28
CA LEU A 130 -5.10 9.44 -20.03
C LEU A 130 -5.77 10.28 -18.93
N LEU A 131 -5.07 10.48 -17.80
CA LEU A 131 -5.59 11.26 -16.68
C LEU A 131 -5.77 12.74 -17.03
N ARG A 132 -4.91 13.29 -17.88
CA ARG A 132 -5.00 14.69 -18.33
C ARG A 132 -6.12 14.90 -19.34
N GLU A 133 -6.24 14.03 -20.35
CA GLU A 133 -7.19 14.18 -21.45
C GLU A 133 -8.60 13.71 -21.09
N HIS A 134 -8.70 12.72 -20.17
CA HIS A 134 -9.95 12.16 -19.68
C HIS A 134 -10.06 12.32 -18.15
N PRO A 135 -10.13 13.58 -17.62
CA PRO A 135 -9.97 13.82 -16.17
C PRO A 135 -11.18 13.42 -15.33
N ARG A 136 -12.31 13.05 -15.93
CA ARG A 136 -13.58 12.79 -15.24
C ARG A 136 -13.96 11.32 -15.33
N PRO A 137 -13.48 10.45 -14.42
CA PRO A 137 -13.88 9.06 -14.41
C PRO A 137 -15.33 8.90 -13.94
N GLN A 138 -16.01 7.90 -14.47
CA GLN A 138 -17.16 7.29 -13.80
C GLN A 138 -16.62 6.37 -12.71
N ILE A 139 -17.14 6.51 -11.49
CA ILE A 139 -16.64 5.77 -10.31
C ILE A 139 -17.73 4.83 -9.84
N GLU A 140 -17.41 3.55 -9.80
CA GLU A 140 -18.21 2.49 -9.21
C GLU A 140 -17.55 2.01 -7.93
N VAL A 141 -18.36 1.70 -6.90
CA VAL A 141 -17.89 1.25 -5.59
C VAL A 141 -18.60 -0.02 -5.22
N ASP A 142 -17.85 -1.11 -5.18
CA ASP A 142 -18.33 -2.43 -4.77
C ASP A 142 -17.85 -2.76 -3.36
N LYS A 143 -18.74 -3.31 -2.54
CA LYS A 143 -18.36 -3.95 -1.29
C LYS A 143 -17.79 -5.34 -1.56
N THR A 144 -16.65 -5.62 -0.94
CA THR A 144 -15.98 -6.91 -1.03
C THR A 144 -15.83 -7.52 0.37
N GLU A 145 -15.42 -8.76 0.44
CA GLU A 145 -15.12 -9.42 1.71
C GLU A 145 -13.95 -8.77 2.48
N TYR A 146 -13.05 -8.08 1.78
CA TYR A 146 -11.88 -7.42 2.36
C TYR A 146 -12.01 -5.89 2.51
N GLY A 147 -13.12 -5.30 2.09
CA GLY A 147 -13.34 -3.84 2.14
C GLY A 147 -14.10 -3.33 0.92
N LEU A 148 -13.49 -2.46 0.11
CA LEU A 148 -14.10 -1.86 -1.08
C LEU A 148 -13.25 -2.07 -2.33
N ARG A 149 -13.91 -2.27 -3.47
CA ARG A 149 -13.32 -2.12 -4.80
C ARG A 149 -13.84 -0.83 -5.43
N LEU A 150 -12.93 -0.04 -5.97
CA LEU A 150 -13.19 1.22 -6.64
C LEU A 150 -12.79 1.09 -8.10
N THR A 151 -13.77 1.13 -8.99
CA THR A 151 -13.55 1.04 -10.43
C THR A 151 -13.76 2.41 -11.06
N ALA A 152 -12.69 3.00 -11.57
CA ALA A 152 -12.71 4.29 -12.28
C ALA A 152 -12.63 4.04 -13.79
N VAL A 153 -13.69 4.40 -14.50
CA VAL A 153 -13.84 4.18 -15.94
C VAL A 153 -13.80 5.51 -16.67
N ARG A 154 -12.95 5.62 -17.69
CA ARG A 154 -12.85 6.78 -18.58
C ARG A 154 -13.15 6.33 -20.01
N ASP A 155 -14.11 6.98 -20.65
CA ASP A 155 -14.40 6.78 -22.07
C ASP A 155 -13.36 7.52 -22.91
N LEU A 156 -12.73 6.82 -23.85
CA LEU A 156 -11.70 7.39 -24.74
C LEU A 156 -12.29 7.90 -26.06
N GLY A 157 -13.61 7.72 -26.32
CA GLY A 157 -14.32 8.25 -27.47
C GLY A 157 -14.18 7.43 -28.76
N ASP A 158 -13.47 6.31 -28.74
CA ASP A 158 -13.20 5.45 -29.90
C ASP A 158 -13.62 3.99 -29.70
N GLY A 159 -14.56 3.75 -28.80
CA GLY A 159 -15.01 2.39 -28.40
C GLY A 159 -14.04 1.72 -27.42
N ARG A 160 -13.05 2.44 -26.89
CA ARG A 160 -12.17 1.98 -25.83
C ARG A 160 -12.48 2.69 -24.52
N LYS A 161 -12.20 2.00 -23.43
CA LYS A 161 -12.34 2.52 -22.06
C LYS A 161 -11.05 2.28 -21.28
N HIS A 162 -10.57 3.32 -20.63
CA HIS A 162 -9.55 3.17 -19.61
C HIS A 162 -10.22 2.74 -18.31
N VAL A 163 -9.80 1.62 -17.75
CA VAL A 163 -10.32 1.06 -16.50
C VAL A 163 -9.19 0.99 -15.48
N ARG A 164 -9.39 1.66 -14.36
CA ARG A 164 -8.47 1.62 -13.22
C ARG A 164 -9.19 1.08 -12.00
N VAL A 165 -8.70 -0.02 -11.45
CA VAL A 165 -9.28 -0.71 -10.29
C VAL A 165 -8.35 -0.56 -9.10
N THR A 166 -8.83 0.08 -8.04
CA THR A 166 -8.16 0.25 -6.76
C THR A 166 -8.95 -0.47 -5.68
N ASN A 167 -8.30 -1.01 -4.67
CA ASN A 167 -8.98 -1.70 -3.57
C ASN A 167 -8.59 -1.07 -2.24
N GLN A 168 -9.58 -0.68 -1.46
CA GLN A 168 -9.41 -0.38 -0.06
C GLN A 168 -9.51 -1.69 0.72
N LEU A 169 -8.47 -2.01 1.47
CA LEU A 169 -8.35 -3.20 2.31
C LEU A 169 -8.57 -2.77 3.76
N PHE A 170 -9.70 -3.20 4.32
CA PHE A 170 -10.10 -2.77 5.65
C PHE A 170 -9.15 -3.29 6.74
N PRO A 171 -8.77 -2.49 7.77
CA PRO A 171 -9.19 -1.11 7.98
C PRO A 171 -8.31 -0.05 7.30
N GLN A 172 -6.98 -0.19 7.26
CA GLN A 172 -6.06 0.92 6.97
C GLN A 172 -5.17 0.72 5.75
N ALA A 173 -5.49 -0.24 4.89
CA ALA A 173 -4.67 -0.51 3.72
C ALA A 173 -5.40 -0.21 2.40
N ILE A 174 -4.60 -0.03 1.35
CA ILE A 174 -5.08 0.20 -0.01
C ILE A 174 -4.13 -0.46 -1.00
N CYS A 175 -4.67 -1.08 -2.05
CA CYS A 175 -3.91 -1.61 -3.18
C CYS A 175 -4.24 -0.82 -4.44
N ILE A 176 -3.23 -0.17 -5.01
CA ILE A 176 -3.35 0.76 -6.14
C ILE A 176 -2.53 0.22 -7.32
N PRO A 177 -3.06 0.19 -8.55
CA PRO A 177 -2.25 -0.08 -9.73
C PRO A 177 -1.37 1.14 -10.03
N MET A 178 -0.07 0.93 -10.17
CA MET A 178 0.87 1.94 -10.61
C MET A 178 1.00 1.96 -12.14
N SER A 179 0.78 0.81 -12.75
CA SER A 179 0.71 0.59 -14.20
C SER A 179 -0.02 -0.73 -14.47
N SER A 180 -0.11 -1.14 -15.74
CA SER A 180 -0.58 -2.49 -16.09
C SER A 180 0.32 -3.62 -15.55
N GLU A 181 1.55 -3.33 -15.15
CA GLU A 181 2.56 -4.31 -14.76
C GLU A 181 3.00 -4.23 -13.29
N MET A 182 2.55 -3.21 -12.56
CA MET A 182 2.95 -3.00 -11.17
C MET A 182 1.80 -2.50 -10.31
N THR A 183 1.77 -3.00 -9.07
CA THR A 183 0.88 -2.49 -8.01
C THR A 183 1.69 -1.97 -6.84
N ILE A 184 1.05 -1.14 -6.02
CA ILE A 184 1.54 -0.75 -4.71
C ILE A 184 0.47 -1.08 -3.67
N THR A 185 0.82 -1.82 -2.64
CA THR A 185 -0.02 -2.01 -1.47
C THR A 185 0.51 -1.15 -0.35
N GLN A 186 -0.34 -0.31 0.22
CA GLN A 186 0.05 0.65 1.26
C GLN A 186 -0.78 0.44 2.52
N TRP A 187 -0.15 0.55 3.68
CA TRP A 187 -0.78 0.58 5.01
C TRP A 187 -0.54 1.94 5.64
N HIS A 188 -1.59 2.61 6.08
CA HIS A 188 -1.51 3.88 6.80
C HIS A 188 -1.59 3.59 8.29
N VAL A 189 -0.44 3.51 8.95
CA VAL A 189 -0.31 3.06 10.34
C VAL A 189 -0.20 4.27 11.26
N PRO A 190 -1.16 4.49 12.18
CA PRO A 190 -1.10 5.60 13.10
C PRO A 190 0.10 5.47 14.06
N VAL A 191 0.79 6.58 14.29
CA VAL A 191 1.74 6.75 15.39
C VAL A 191 1.01 7.36 16.59
N ASP A 192 0.19 8.36 16.30
CA ASP A 192 -0.73 9.05 17.21
C ASP A 192 -1.89 9.66 16.39
N ASP A 193 -2.73 10.50 16.99
CA ASP A 193 -3.85 11.13 16.31
C ASP A 193 -3.46 12.11 15.20
N LYS A 194 -2.20 12.57 15.18
CA LYS A 194 -1.71 13.64 14.29
C LYS A 194 -0.58 13.22 13.38
N ASN A 195 -0.10 11.99 13.53
CA ASN A 195 1.02 11.45 12.77
C ASN A 195 0.74 10.00 12.35
N CYS A 196 1.13 9.66 11.15
CA CYS A 196 1.10 8.29 10.67
C CYS A 196 2.31 7.97 9.78
N TYR A 197 2.58 6.68 9.62
CA TYR A 197 3.45 6.19 8.55
C TYR A 197 2.60 5.54 7.46
N TRP A 198 2.91 5.80 6.20
CA TRP A 198 2.54 4.91 5.13
C TRP A 198 3.68 3.91 4.88
N TYR A 199 3.35 2.62 4.97
CA TYR A 199 4.23 1.53 4.57
C TYR A 199 3.81 1.07 3.19
N ALA A 200 4.75 0.81 2.30
CA ALA A 200 4.46 0.46 0.92
C ALA A 200 5.22 -0.78 0.49
N LEU A 201 4.52 -1.69 -0.20
CA LEU A 201 5.09 -2.79 -0.97
C LEU A 201 4.74 -2.60 -2.44
N PHE A 202 5.74 -2.30 -3.25
CA PHE A 202 5.64 -2.33 -4.71
C PHE A 202 5.79 -3.78 -5.17
N THR A 203 4.95 -4.19 -6.12
CA THR A 203 4.93 -5.55 -6.64
C THR A 203 4.91 -5.52 -8.15
N SER A 204 5.97 -6.04 -8.79
CA SER A 204 6.08 -6.13 -10.24
C SER A 204 5.56 -7.48 -10.73
N PHE A 205 4.77 -7.47 -11.81
CA PHE A 205 4.24 -8.66 -12.47
C PHE A 205 5.04 -9.05 -13.72
N LYS A 206 6.07 -8.30 -14.10
CA LYS A 206 6.81 -8.54 -15.33
C LYS A 206 8.31 -8.73 -15.13
N THR A 207 8.96 -7.74 -14.55
CA THR A 207 10.42 -7.73 -14.38
C THR A 207 10.81 -7.57 -12.91
N PRO A 208 11.95 -8.10 -12.48
CA PRO A 208 12.49 -7.80 -11.17
C PRO A 208 12.63 -6.29 -10.93
N THR A 209 12.47 -5.87 -9.70
CA THR A 209 12.60 -4.45 -9.30
C THR A 209 14.07 -4.09 -9.11
N ASP A 210 14.50 -2.94 -9.65
CA ASP A 210 15.80 -2.36 -9.30
C ASP A 210 15.74 -1.70 -7.93
N LYS A 211 15.89 -2.52 -6.88
CA LYS A 211 15.80 -2.07 -5.48
C LYS A 211 16.81 -0.97 -5.14
N ASN A 212 18.00 -1.00 -5.72
CA ASN A 212 19.04 -0.01 -5.44
C ASN A 212 18.64 1.35 -6.01
N LYS A 213 18.17 1.38 -7.26
CA LYS A 213 17.66 2.59 -7.89
C LYS A 213 16.44 3.13 -7.16
N MET A 214 15.46 2.29 -6.84
CA MET A 214 14.26 2.69 -6.11
C MET A 214 14.61 3.26 -4.72
N ARG A 215 15.51 2.60 -4.00
CA ARG A 215 15.97 3.06 -2.68
C ARG A 215 16.70 4.40 -2.78
N SER A 216 17.62 4.56 -3.73
CA SER A 216 18.33 5.83 -3.93
C SER A 216 17.35 6.98 -4.18
N GLN A 217 16.41 6.80 -5.11
CA GLN A 217 15.38 7.79 -5.41
C GLN A 217 14.51 8.16 -4.20
N ARG A 218 14.21 7.17 -3.33
CA ARG A 218 13.48 7.45 -2.08
C ARG A 218 14.33 8.21 -1.08
N LEU A 219 15.60 7.86 -0.91
CA LEU A 219 16.49 8.53 0.03
C LEU A 219 16.87 9.94 -0.41
N ASP A 220 16.80 10.27 -1.68
CA ASP A 220 16.91 11.64 -2.17
C ASP A 220 15.79 12.55 -1.63
N LEU A 221 14.62 11.96 -1.34
CA LEU A 221 13.43 12.66 -0.91
C LEU A 221 13.13 12.53 0.59
N TYR A 222 13.67 11.50 1.26
CA TYR A 222 13.36 11.20 2.66
C TYR A 222 14.60 11.17 3.54
N GLU A 223 14.47 11.65 4.76
CA GLU A 223 15.52 11.66 5.77
C GLU A 223 15.38 10.50 6.75
N LEU A 224 16.48 9.72 6.89
CA LEU A 224 16.59 8.68 7.91
C LEU A 224 16.98 9.27 9.28
N PRO A 225 16.65 8.61 10.38
CA PRO A 225 15.98 7.32 10.50
C PRO A 225 14.43 7.41 10.47
N HIS A 226 13.86 8.62 10.50
CA HIS A 226 12.42 8.83 10.70
C HIS A 226 11.62 8.85 9.40
N TYR A 227 12.25 8.72 8.23
CA TYR A 227 11.61 8.74 6.92
C TYR A 227 10.71 9.96 6.70
N ARG A 228 11.16 11.12 7.17
CA ARG A 228 10.49 12.40 6.93
C ARG A 228 10.83 12.92 5.55
N SER A 229 9.82 13.43 4.86
CA SER A 229 10.03 14.07 3.56
C SER A 229 10.88 15.34 3.71
N ARG A 230 11.86 15.55 2.82
CA ARG A 230 12.62 16.80 2.70
C ARG A 230 11.73 17.95 2.25
N GLN A 231 10.74 17.63 1.40
CA GLN A 231 9.69 18.56 1.02
C GLN A 231 8.53 18.42 2.01
N ASN A 232 8.29 19.45 2.82
CA ASN A 232 7.32 19.41 3.91
C ASN A 232 6.80 20.84 4.23
N LYS A 233 5.98 20.98 5.24
CA LYS A 233 5.39 22.27 5.67
C LYS A 233 6.43 23.38 5.86
N ARG A 234 7.67 23.08 6.31
CA ARG A 234 8.70 24.08 6.62
C ARG A 234 9.25 24.78 5.39
N ASN A 235 9.23 24.11 4.23
CA ASN A 235 9.68 24.67 2.97
C ASN A 235 8.54 24.78 1.95
N ASN A 236 7.29 24.83 2.42
CA ASN A 236 6.10 24.88 1.60
C ASN A 236 6.07 23.78 0.55
N TYR A 237 6.52 22.56 0.92
CA TYR A 237 6.59 21.37 0.06
C TYR A 237 7.41 21.58 -1.24
N GLY A 238 8.34 22.54 -1.24
CA GLY A 238 9.13 22.88 -2.42
C GLY A 238 8.33 23.59 -3.51
N TYR A 239 7.23 24.23 -3.17
CA TYR A 239 6.36 24.92 -4.11
C TYR A 239 7.11 26.01 -4.91
N ASP A 240 7.01 25.92 -6.23
CA ASP A 240 7.52 26.89 -7.21
C ASP A 240 6.39 27.38 -8.10
N PRO A 241 6.03 28.69 -8.06
CA PRO A 241 4.98 29.25 -8.88
C PRO A 241 5.31 29.23 -10.38
N GLU A 242 6.58 29.23 -10.81
CA GLU A 242 6.97 29.12 -12.21
C GLU A 242 6.75 27.68 -12.70
N GLU A 243 7.13 26.71 -11.91
CA GLU A 243 6.86 25.31 -12.21
C GLU A 243 5.35 25.04 -12.31
N GLN A 244 4.54 25.62 -11.41
CA GLN A 244 3.08 25.48 -11.45
C GLN A 244 2.49 26.04 -12.77
N ARG A 245 3.03 27.11 -13.28
CA ARG A 245 2.55 27.69 -14.55
C ARG A 245 2.96 26.89 -15.78
N THR A 246 4.09 26.20 -15.72
CA THR A 246 4.72 25.66 -16.92
C THR A 246 4.80 24.14 -16.98
N ARG A 247 4.81 23.42 -15.84
CA ARG A 247 5.17 22.01 -15.81
C ARG A 247 4.21 21.12 -15.05
N THR A 248 4.02 21.34 -13.77
CA THR A 248 3.13 20.51 -12.93
C THR A 248 1.96 21.35 -12.40
N TYR A 249 0.82 20.72 -12.18
CA TYR A 249 -0.36 21.39 -11.67
C TYR A 249 -0.15 21.96 -10.25
N THR A 250 0.66 21.26 -9.44
CA THR A 250 0.94 21.65 -8.05
C THR A 250 2.12 22.60 -7.91
N GLY A 251 3.09 22.60 -8.84
CA GLY A 251 4.36 23.33 -8.68
C GLY A 251 5.26 22.75 -7.59
N MET A 252 5.11 21.46 -7.24
CA MET A 252 5.82 20.79 -6.15
C MET A 252 6.71 19.64 -6.65
N GLY A 253 7.31 19.81 -7.82
CA GLY A 253 8.19 18.81 -8.42
C GLY A 253 7.45 17.64 -9.04
N ASN A 254 8.18 16.56 -9.29
CA ASN A 254 7.69 15.40 -10.01
C ASN A 254 7.25 14.24 -9.11
N ASP A 255 7.48 14.33 -7.80
CA ASP A 255 7.15 13.25 -6.87
C ASP A 255 5.69 13.31 -6.44
N ILE A 256 4.90 12.34 -6.86
CA ILE A 256 3.48 12.26 -6.54
C ILE A 256 3.21 12.14 -5.04
N ASN A 257 4.13 11.56 -4.27
CA ASN A 257 3.96 11.45 -2.82
C ASN A 257 4.10 12.81 -2.11
N VAL A 258 4.87 13.75 -2.67
CA VAL A 258 4.91 15.13 -2.16
C VAL A 258 3.58 15.85 -2.41
N HIS A 259 2.97 15.61 -3.59
CA HIS A 259 1.66 16.16 -3.90
C HIS A 259 0.58 15.64 -2.94
N ASP A 260 0.58 14.33 -2.70
CA ASP A 260 -0.35 13.69 -1.76
C ASP A 260 -0.12 14.17 -0.33
N GLN A 261 1.14 14.24 0.10
CA GLN A 261 1.51 14.74 1.41
C GLN A 261 1.01 16.16 1.63
N TRP A 262 1.24 17.06 0.67
CA TRP A 262 0.73 18.43 0.73
C TRP A 262 -0.78 18.46 0.85
N ALA A 263 -1.49 17.70 0.03
CA ALA A 263 -2.96 17.70 0.01
C ALA A 263 -3.52 17.26 1.37
N VAL A 264 -3.01 16.17 1.95
CA VAL A 264 -3.54 15.64 3.21
C VAL A 264 -3.08 16.46 4.43
N GLU A 265 -1.86 16.97 4.43
CA GLU A 265 -1.33 17.76 5.56
C GLU A 265 -1.84 19.20 5.58
N SER A 266 -2.21 19.78 4.41
CA SER A 266 -2.74 21.14 4.34
C SER A 266 -4.14 21.29 4.95
N MET A 267 -4.86 20.19 5.12
CA MET A 267 -6.13 20.16 5.84
C MET A 267 -5.97 20.25 7.37
N GLY A 268 -4.74 20.34 7.87
CA GLY A 268 -4.41 20.30 9.29
C GLY A 268 -4.05 18.90 9.78
N ALA A 269 -3.48 18.82 10.97
CA ALA A 269 -3.06 17.54 11.57
C ALA A 269 -4.26 16.59 11.77
N ILE A 270 -5.42 17.13 12.12
CA ILE A 270 -6.72 16.45 12.14
C ILE A 270 -7.69 17.33 11.36
N GLN A 271 -8.22 16.82 10.27
CA GLN A 271 -9.17 17.52 9.41
C GLN A 271 -10.47 17.83 10.16
N ASP A 272 -10.94 19.06 10.06
CA ASP A 272 -12.28 19.46 10.53
C ASP A 272 -13.35 19.00 9.53
N ARG A 273 -13.92 17.85 9.80
CA ARG A 273 -14.93 17.23 8.92
C ARG A 273 -16.28 17.92 8.91
N THR A 274 -16.52 18.89 9.81
CA THR A 274 -17.74 19.71 9.80
C THR A 274 -17.73 20.73 8.66
N ARG A 275 -16.56 21.01 8.09
CA ARG A 275 -16.35 21.95 6.97
C ARG A 275 -16.18 21.25 5.62
N GLU A 276 -16.38 19.97 5.57
CA GLU A 276 -16.16 19.14 4.41
C GLU A 276 -17.34 19.17 3.43
N HIS A 277 -17.06 19.13 2.14
CA HIS A 277 -18.07 19.13 1.08
C HIS A 277 -17.84 17.93 0.14
N LEU A 278 -18.45 16.78 0.46
CA LEU A 278 -18.30 15.56 -0.32
C LEU A 278 -19.15 15.60 -1.60
N GLY A 279 -18.50 15.47 -2.74
CA GLY A 279 -19.11 15.38 -4.06
C GLY A 279 -19.49 13.94 -4.45
N ARG A 280 -19.88 13.75 -5.72
CA ARG A 280 -20.19 12.42 -6.26
C ARG A 280 -18.94 11.53 -6.39
N THR A 281 -17.79 12.13 -6.69
CA THR A 281 -16.51 11.45 -6.79
C THR A 281 -16.04 10.84 -5.48
N ASP A 282 -16.53 11.35 -4.34
CA ASP A 282 -16.20 10.86 -3.00
C ASP A 282 -17.06 9.67 -2.54
N ALA A 283 -17.72 8.98 -3.48
CA ALA A 283 -18.54 7.82 -3.15
C ALA A 283 -17.77 6.73 -2.38
N GLY A 284 -16.51 6.49 -2.77
CA GLY A 284 -15.61 5.55 -2.09
C GLY A 284 -15.33 5.96 -0.64
N VAL A 285 -15.01 7.23 -0.43
CA VAL A 285 -14.73 7.79 0.91
C VAL A 285 -15.97 7.63 1.82
N ARG A 286 -17.17 7.95 1.29
CA ARG A 286 -18.42 7.78 2.05
C ARG A 286 -18.70 6.32 2.44
N GLU A 287 -18.53 5.39 1.51
CA GLU A 287 -18.76 3.97 1.80
C GLU A 287 -17.71 3.43 2.78
N TYR A 288 -16.46 3.84 2.64
CA TYR A 288 -15.40 3.45 3.58
C TYR A 288 -15.68 3.95 5.01
N ARG A 289 -16.10 5.22 5.17
CA ARG A 289 -16.48 5.75 6.49
C ARG A 289 -17.65 5.00 7.11
N LYS A 290 -18.61 4.54 6.32
CA LYS A 290 -19.69 3.67 6.82
C LYS A 290 -19.16 2.35 7.36
N LEU A 291 -18.20 1.73 6.66
CA LEU A 291 -17.55 0.50 7.14
C LEU A 291 -16.84 0.73 8.47
N LEU A 292 -16.09 1.84 8.60
CA LEU A 292 -15.42 2.20 9.86
C LEU A 292 -16.41 2.40 11.02
N LEU A 293 -17.48 3.16 10.78
CA LEU A 293 -18.50 3.41 11.79
C LEU A 293 -19.22 2.13 12.23
N HIS A 294 -19.51 1.23 11.30
CA HIS A 294 -20.06 -0.09 11.62
C HIS A 294 -19.09 -0.91 12.46
N ALA A 295 -17.81 -0.94 12.09
CA ALA A 295 -16.79 -1.69 12.83
C ALA A 295 -16.60 -1.14 14.25
N ILE A 296 -16.63 0.18 14.44
CA ILE A 296 -16.59 0.81 15.76
C ILE A 296 -17.82 0.42 16.58
N GLY A 297 -19.01 0.41 15.97
CA GLY A 297 -20.24 -0.03 16.62
C GLY A 297 -20.22 -1.51 17.02
N ASP A 298 -19.64 -2.37 16.18
CA ASP A 298 -19.48 -3.80 16.49
C ASP A 298 -18.53 -4.00 17.67
N LEU A 299 -17.38 -3.33 17.69
CA LEU A 299 -16.44 -3.38 18.81
C LEU A 299 -17.08 -2.87 20.10
N ALA A 300 -17.80 -1.76 20.07
CA ALA A 300 -18.51 -1.23 21.22
C ALA A 300 -19.58 -2.18 21.76
N ALA A 301 -20.13 -3.05 20.90
CA ALA A 301 -21.10 -4.08 21.26
C ALA A 301 -20.45 -5.44 21.58
N GLY A 302 -19.13 -5.53 21.67
CA GLY A 302 -18.38 -6.77 21.95
C GLY A 302 -18.39 -7.78 20.79
N ARG A 303 -18.69 -7.36 19.58
CA ARG A 303 -18.67 -8.21 18.38
C ARG A 303 -17.40 -7.95 17.54
N PRO A 304 -16.80 -8.97 16.91
CA PRO A 304 -15.72 -8.76 15.98
C PRO A 304 -16.25 -8.02 14.74
N PRO A 305 -15.51 -7.03 14.20
CA PRO A 305 -15.86 -6.37 12.93
C PRO A 305 -15.88 -7.37 11.76
N ALA A 306 -16.83 -7.21 10.85
CA ALA A 306 -17.08 -8.16 9.76
C ALA A 306 -15.84 -8.47 8.90
N HIS A 307 -14.94 -7.51 8.72
CA HIS A 307 -13.74 -7.65 7.88
C HIS A 307 -12.47 -8.01 8.67
N ALA A 308 -12.54 -8.11 10.01
CA ALA A 308 -11.36 -8.35 10.86
C ALA A 308 -10.79 -9.77 10.75
N THR A 309 -11.60 -10.73 10.27
CA THR A 309 -11.25 -12.15 10.17
C THR A 309 -11.18 -12.65 8.73
N GLN A 310 -11.38 -11.80 7.76
CA GLN A 310 -11.33 -12.15 6.34
C GLN A 310 -9.88 -12.20 5.87
N ILE A 311 -9.47 -13.31 5.30
CA ILE A 311 -8.15 -13.49 4.70
C ILE A 311 -8.30 -13.28 3.20
N ILE A 312 -7.51 -12.37 2.65
CA ILE A 312 -7.43 -12.18 1.21
C ILE A 312 -6.75 -13.41 0.62
N GLY A 313 -7.50 -14.12 -0.22
CA GLY A 313 -7.02 -15.32 -0.87
C GLY A 313 -5.94 -15.05 -1.91
N ARG A 314 -5.33 -16.12 -2.40
CA ARG A 314 -4.28 -16.08 -3.41
C ARG A 314 -4.73 -15.35 -4.67
N PHE A 315 -3.85 -14.52 -5.23
CA PHE A 315 -4.10 -13.68 -6.41
C PHE A 315 -5.07 -12.51 -6.16
N GLY A 316 -5.05 -11.96 -4.99
CA GLY A 316 -5.79 -10.75 -4.66
C GLY A 316 -4.91 -9.66 -4.04
N PRO A 317 -5.48 -8.45 -3.87
CA PRO A 317 -6.71 -7.98 -4.52
C PRO A 317 -6.51 -7.66 -6.01
N GLU A 318 -7.60 -7.74 -6.80
CA GLU A 318 -7.56 -7.36 -8.23
C GLU A 318 -7.34 -5.85 -8.39
N ALA A 319 -6.11 -5.41 -8.64
CA ALA A 319 -5.76 -4.01 -8.85
C ALA A 319 -5.06 -3.86 -10.21
N VAL A 320 -5.68 -3.13 -11.14
CA VAL A 320 -5.25 -3.07 -12.53
C VAL A 320 -5.49 -1.70 -13.15
N ASP A 321 -4.60 -1.30 -14.06
CA ASP A 321 -4.73 -0.11 -14.90
C ASP A 321 -4.60 -0.54 -16.37
N VAL A 322 -5.71 -0.55 -17.11
CA VAL A 322 -5.78 -1.16 -18.45
C VAL A 322 -6.72 -0.40 -19.39
N ILE A 323 -6.51 -0.59 -20.69
CA ILE A 323 -7.44 -0.16 -21.73
C ILE A 323 -8.26 -1.38 -22.18
N CYS A 324 -9.59 -1.26 -22.07
CA CYS A 324 -10.56 -2.26 -22.46
C CYS A 324 -11.30 -1.86 -23.74
N THR A 325 -11.74 -2.84 -24.53
CA THR A 325 -12.63 -2.61 -25.67
C THR A 325 -14.07 -2.91 -25.27
N GLU A 326 -15.02 -2.07 -25.67
CA GLU A 326 -16.45 -2.22 -25.35
C GLU A 326 -17.03 -3.54 -25.83
N THR A 327 -16.52 -4.07 -26.96
CA THR A 327 -16.98 -5.33 -27.55
C THR A 327 -16.79 -6.57 -26.67
N ARG A 328 -15.93 -6.48 -25.63
CA ARG A 328 -15.65 -7.59 -24.70
C ARG A 328 -16.39 -7.51 -23.37
N GLY A 329 -17.26 -6.51 -23.18
CA GLY A 329 -18.10 -6.36 -22.01
C GLY A 329 -17.41 -5.71 -20.81
N GLN A 330 -18.18 -5.48 -19.75
CA GLN A 330 -17.74 -4.74 -18.54
C GLN A 330 -16.62 -5.45 -17.76
N ASP A 331 -16.52 -6.77 -17.86
CA ASP A 331 -15.55 -7.57 -17.11
C ASP A 331 -14.23 -7.83 -17.85
N HIS A 332 -14.01 -7.23 -19.00
CA HIS A 332 -12.77 -7.42 -19.77
C HIS A 332 -11.51 -7.11 -18.97
N TRP A 333 -11.55 -6.12 -18.09
CA TRP A 333 -10.42 -5.81 -17.21
C TRP A 333 -10.04 -6.99 -16.29
N ARG A 334 -11.00 -7.81 -15.84
CA ARG A 334 -10.71 -9.02 -15.04
C ARG A 334 -9.96 -10.07 -15.85
N GLU A 335 -10.30 -10.22 -17.12
CA GLU A 335 -9.57 -11.10 -18.02
C GLU A 335 -8.12 -10.63 -18.20
N LEU A 336 -7.93 -9.32 -18.37
CA LEU A 336 -6.58 -8.71 -18.51
C LEU A 336 -5.78 -8.87 -17.22
N ASP A 337 -6.36 -8.63 -16.06
CA ASP A 337 -5.70 -8.85 -14.77
C ASP A 337 -5.30 -10.31 -14.57
N ARG A 338 -6.20 -11.24 -14.88
CA ARG A 338 -5.91 -12.68 -14.81
C ARG A 338 -4.77 -13.07 -15.77
N LYS A 339 -4.78 -12.56 -16.99
CA LYS A 339 -3.71 -12.80 -17.97
C LYS A 339 -2.36 -12.27 -17.48
N ARG A 340 -2.33 -11.07 -16.92
CA ARG A 340 -1.13 -10.49 -16.32
C ARG A 340 -0.54 -11.41 -15.24
N ARG A 341 -1.39 -11.86 -14.31
CA ARG A 341 -0.98 -12.75 -13.22
C ARG A 341 -0.47 -14.09 -13.71
N VAL A 342 -1.17 -14.71 -14.67
CA VAL A 342 -0.75 -16.00 -15.26
C VAL A 342 0.59 -15.88 -16.02
N LYS A 343 0.81 -14.74 -16.69
CA LYS A 343 2.06 -14.48 -17.43
C LYS A 343 3.21 -14.03 -16.53
N SER A 344 2.94 -13.70 -15.28
CA SER A 344 3.97 -13.25 -14.36
C SER A 344 5.04 -14.34 -14.16
N PRO A 345 6.34 -14.01 -14.28
CA PRO A 345 7.42 -14.98 -14.11
C PRO A 345 7.39 -15.71 -12.76
N TRP A 346 6.97 -15.02 -11.70
CA TRP A 346 6.92 -15.61 -10.36
C TRP A 346 5.70 -16.52 -10.14
N ASN A 347 4.66 -16.47 -10.97
CA ASN A 347 3.55 -17.41 -10.87
C ASN A 347 3.99 -18.84 -11.21
N ALA A 348 4.90 -19.04 -12.15
CA ALA A 348 5.51 -20.33 -12.47
C ALA A 348 6.35 -20.87 -11.29
N ILE A 349 7.05 -20.00 -10.57
CA ILE A 349 7.83 -20.36 -9.38
C ILE A 349 6.91 -20.90 -8.28
N LEU A 350 5.79 -20.21 -8.02
CA LEU A 350 4.80 -20.63 -7.03
C LEU A 350 4.10 -21.95 -7.41
N ALA A 351 3.84 -22.18 -8.69
CA ALA A 351 3.28 -23.44 -9.17
C ALA A 351 4.24 -24.62 -9.02
N GLY A 352 5.55 -24.39 -9.26
CA GLY A 352 6.61 -25.37 -9.08
C GLY A 352 6.85 -25.75 -7.61
N SER A 353 6.79 -24.78 -6.70
CA SER A 353 6.96 -25.05 -5.26
C SER A 353 5.78 -25.84 -4.65
N ALA A 354 4.56 -25.65 -5.16
CA ALA A 354 3.39 -26.40 -4.73
C ALA A 354 3.44 -27.90 -5.15
N THR A 355 4.09 -28.21 -6.24
CA THR A 355 4.31 -29.61 -6.68
C THR A 355 5.41 -30.31 -5.88
N CYS A 356 6.45 -29.61 -5.45
CA CYS A 356 7.53 -30.17 -4.63
C CYS A 356 7.05 -30.49 -3.19
N ALA A 357 6.12 -29.72 -2.65
CA ALA A 357 5.56 -29.96 -1.31
C ALA A 357 4.63 -31.19 -1.24
N LYS A 358 4.06 -31.63 -2.39
CA LYS A 358 3.18 -32.82 -2.45
C LYS A 358 3.94 -34.15 -2.64
N THR A 359 5.22 -34.10 -2.99
CA THR A 359 6.03 -35.31 -3.21
C THR A 359 6.89 -35.72 -2.01
N GLY A 360 6.82 -34.97 -0.91
CA GLY A 360 7.63 -35.18 0.31
C GLY A 360 6.98 -36.00 1.43
N THR A 361 5.78 -36.55 1.24
CA THR A 361 5.11 -37.39 2.26
C THR A 361 4.74 -38.75 1.68
N ASP A 362 5.73 -39.57 1.37
CA ASP A 362 5.56 -41.02 1.25
C ASP A 362 6.90 -41.74 1.36
N HIS A 363 7.35 -41.96 2.57
CA HIS A 363 8.26 -43.03 2.98
C HIS A 363 7.80 -43.42 4.38
N GLY A 364 6.89 -44.39 4.55
CA GLY A 364 7.19 -45.79 4.37
C GLY A 364 7.63 -46.32 5.73
N SER A 365 6.63 -46.67 6.57
CA SER A 365 6.83 -47.61 7.70
C SER A 365 6.99 -49.01 7.10
N ASP A 366 8.17 -49.60 7.30
CA ASP A 366 8.39 -51.02 7.55
C ASP A 366 9.38 -51.19 8.69
#